data_419f8abf46deecca13f2762138040ccd
#
_entry.id   419f8abf46deecca13f2762138040ccd
#
_cell.length_a   1.000
_cell.length_b   1.000
_cell.length_c   1.000
_cell.angle_alpha   90.00
_cell.angle_beta   90.00
_cell.angle_gamma   90.00
#
_symmetry.space_group_name_H-M   'P 1'
#
loop_
_entity.id
_entity.type
_entity.pdbx_description
1 polymer ?
#
loop_
_entity_poly.entity_id
_entity_poly.type
_entity_poly.pdbx_seq_one_letter_code
_entity_poly.pdbx_strand_id
1 'polypeptide(L)'
;MGEHVLSKPFPHDLDSDRPLTIKSVRAHPLSVRLAVPQKSSKGAHQISEILVVEVETTDGIIGLGEGFCRISSRLHAAFVDQLLAPRIIGRDARDRRALWKAMRATISGQPGGQIVEAIAAIDIALWDIMGHSTGLPVHRLLGGMGRTEVQAYASSVMWADDKSVAEEVQLVLDAGYNQIKIKIGNPVEDAIARAHFVRRLVGDSIRLYADGNWAFDVDDALRVSHGLADAGYDFFEEPIVAHDREGYKLLSRRSPIRLAAGEADYVSGEALTKLADRSVGLIQPDIARSGGITETWRIAELAAAHHTAFAPHMGLSGAICAAASLHISAAAETFRTYESMYYENPLRTELCDPVVGERHQLVDGKVPVPKGPGLGVSLNRKVLERYRAG
;
A
#
# COMPACT_ATOMS: atom_id res chain seq x y z
N MET A 1 -15.66 -38.57 -38.67
CA MET A 1 -16.44 -38.66 -37.43
C MET A 1 -15.48 -38.39 -36.29
N GLY A 2 -15.38 -37.16 -35.83
CA GLY A 2 -14.56 -36.78 -34.68
C GLY A 2 -15.45 -36.67 -33.46
N GLU A 3 -15.22 -37.50 -32.48
CA GLU A 3 -15.91 -37.46 -31.20
C GLU A 3 -15.52 -36.16 -30.48
N HIS A 4 -16.49 -35.28 -30.24
CA HIS A 4 -16.40 -34.19 -29.30
C HIS A 4 -16.19 -34.74 -27.88
N VAL A 5 -14.98 -34.68 -27.38
CA VAL A 5 -14.71 -34.88 -25.94
C VAL A 5 -15.30 -33.67 -25.22
N LEU A 6 -16.54 -33.82 -24.76
CA LEU A 6 -17.13 -32.89 -23.79
C LEU A 6 -16.31 -33.00 -22.52
N SER A 7 -15.71 -31.88 -22.12
CA SER A 7 -15.00 -31.74 -20.86
C SER A 7 -15.91 -32.13 -19.71
N LYS A 8 -15.38 -32.93 -18.77
CA LYS A 8 -16.08 -33.28 -17.52
C LYS A 8 -16.56 -31.99 -16.83
N PRO A 9 -17.79 -31.95 -16.31
CA PRO A 9 -18.24 -30.81 -15.54
C PRO A 9 -17.34 -30.60 -14.33
N PHE A 10 -17.09 -29.34 -14.01
CA PHE A 10 -16.31 -28.95 -12.83
C PHE A 10 -16.94 -29.60 -11.58
N PRO A 11 -16.10 -30.14 -10.64
CA PRO A 11 -16.61 -30.92 -9.50
C PRO A 11 -17.05 -30.03 -8.32
N HIS A 12 -17.62 -28.89 -8.57
CA HIS A 12 -18.30 -28.08 -7.56
C HIS A 12 -19.69 -27.75 -8.06
N ASP A 13 -20.68 -28.34 -7.41
CA ASP A 13 -22.04 -27.84 -7.34
C ASP A 13 -21.97 -26.48 -6.63
N LEU A 14 -21.48 -25.48 -7.37
CA LEU A 14 -21.63 -24.09 -6.98
C LEU A 14 -23.13 -23.84 -7.15
N ASP A 15 -23.87 -23.93 -6.07
CA ASP A 15 -25.11 -23.20 -5.93
C ASP A 15 -24.74 -21.72 -6.00
N SER A 16 -24.46 -21.27 -7.25
CA SER A 16 -23.82 -20.01 -7.59
C SER A 16 -24.67 -18.81 -7.16
N ASP A 17 -25.91 -19.07 -6.77
CA ASP A 17 -26.87 -18.06 -6.34
C ASP A 17 -26.99 -17.93 -4.82
N ARG A 18 -26.40 -18.84 -4.02
CA ARG A 18 -26.46 -18.70 -2.57
C ARG A 18 -25.65 -17.49 -2.11
N PRO A 19 -26.29 -16.48 -1.46
CA PRO A 19 -25.61 -15.27 -1.06
C PRO A 19 -24.60 -15.53 0.07
N LEU A 20 -23.44 -14.89 0.01
CA LEU A 20 -22.47 -14.82 1.11
C LEU A 20 -22.90 -13.71 2.08
N THR A 21 -23.95 -13.96 2.86
CA THR A 21 -24.54 -12.94 3.74
C THR A 21 -23.59 -12.55 4.87
N ILE A 22 -23.31 -11.27 5.00
CA ILE A 22 -22.49 -10.72 6.08
C ILE A 22 -23.22 -10.87 7.41
N LYS A 23 -22.67 -11.65 8.32
CA LYS A 23 -23.20 -11.92 9.67
C LYS A 23 -22.72 -10.88 10.68
N SER A 24 -21.43 -10.56 10.64
CA SER A 24 -20.83 -9.63 11.58
C SER A 24 -19.61 -8.93 10.99
N VAL A 25 -19.30 -7.74 11.53
CA VAL A 25 -18.09 -6.99 11.29
C VAL A 25 -17.47 -6.66 12.64
N ARG A 26 -16.20 -7.00 12.85
CA ARG A 26 -15.49 -6.76 14.11
C ARG A 26 -14.26 -5.91 13.84
N ALA A 27 -14.14 -4.79 14.55
CA ALA A 27 -13.00 -3.90 14.49
C ALA A 27 -12.02 -4.16 15.63
N HIS A 28 -10.74 -4.25 15.32
CA HIS A 28 -9.65 -4.46 16.28
C HIS A 28 -8.63 -3.34 16.12
N PRO A 29 -8.72 -2.28 16.94
CA PRO A 29 -7.70 -1.24 16.95
C PRO A 29 -6.42 -1.80 17.56
N LEU A 30 -5.30 -1.68 16.86
CA LEU A 30 -3.99 -2.14 17.31
C LEU A 30 -3.00 -0.99 17.42
N SER A 31 -2.11 -1.08 18.40
CA SER A 31 -1.05 -0.09 18.65
C SER A 31 0.20 -0.79 19.16
N VAL A 32 1.36 -0.44 18.61
CA VAL A 32 2.66 -0.96 19.06
C VAL A 32 3.70 0.14 19.12
N ARG A 33 4.54 0.11 20.16
CA ARG A 33 5.73 0.95 20.22
C ARG A 33 6.85 0.30 19.42
N LEU A 34 7.37 1.01 18.42
CA LEU A 34 8.47 0.54 17.59
C LEU A 34 9.79 0.57 18.36
N ALA A 35 10.58 -0.49 18.22
CA ALA A 35 11.91 -0.58 18.81
C ALA A 35 12.86 0.49 18.23
N VAL A 36 12.76 0.74 16.90
CA VAL A 36 13.47 1.80 16.21
C VAL A 36 12.44 2.81 15.67
N PRO A 37 12.48 4.07 16.16
CA PRO A 37 11.58 5.10 15.63
C PRO A 37 11.83 5.36 14.16
N GLN A 38 10.77 5.44 13.37
CA GLN A 38 10.88 5.82 11.95
C GLN A 38 11.02 7.33 11.83
N LYS A 39 12.05 7.79 11.11
CA LYS A 39 12.39 9.21 10.95
C LYS A 39 12.18 9.67 9.51
N SER A 40 11.60 10.84 9.37
CA SER A 40 11.49 11.59 8.11
C SER A 40 11.82 13.06 8.34
N SER A 41 11.74 13.88 7.31
CA SER A 41 11.85 15.35 7.41
C SER A 41 10.80 15.98 8.35
N LYS A 42 9.71 15.26 8.66
CA LYS A 42 8.61 15.71 9.54
C LYS A 42 8.75 15.27 11.00
N GLY A 43 9.81 14.54 11.35
CA GLY A 43 10.08 14.06 12.70
C GLY A 43 10.13 12.55 12.83
N ALA A 44 10.02 12.05 14.08
CA ALA A 44 10.12 10.63 14.40
C ALA A 44 8.77 10.06 14.84
N HIS A 45 8.39 8.93 14.25
CA HIS A 45 7.22 8.14 14.64
C HIS A 45 7.66 6.94 15.49
N GLN A 46 7.25 6.91 16.75
CA GLN A 46 7.58 5.83 17.71
C GLN A 46 6.45 4.82 17.88
N ILE A 47 5.24 5.16 17.45
CA ILE A 47 4.07 4.31 17.60
C ILE A 47 3.54 3.99 16.20
N SER A 48 3.28 2.72 15.94
CA SER A 48 2.54 2.25 14.78
C SER A 48 1.15 1.84 15.22
N GLU A 49 0.13 2.38 14.58
CA GLU A 49 -1.27 2.03 14.79
C GLU A 49 -1.90 1.57 13.48
N ILE A 50 -2.70 0.51 13.55
CA ILE A 50 -3.54 0.03 12.44
C ILE A 50 -4.91 -0.36 12.94
N LEU A 51 -5.89 -0.35 12.05
CA LEU A 51 -7.18 -0.97 12.27
C LEU A 51 -7.22 -2.32 11.56
N VAL A 52 -7.39 -3.42 12.29
CA VAL A 52 -7.72 -4.72 11.70
C VAL A 52 -9.23 -4.91 11.75
N VAL A 53 -9.81 -5.39 10.64
CA VAL A 53 -11.23 -5.71 10.54
C VAL A 53 -11.40 -7.16 10.13
N GLU A 54 -12.31 -7.86 10.81
CA GLU A 54 -12.82 -9.16 10.41
C GLU A 54 -14.27 -9.02 9.96
N VAL A 55 -14.56 -9.50 8.76
CA VAL A 55 -15.92 -9.64 8.25
C VAL A 55 -16.26 -11.13 8.20
N GLU A 56 -17.30 -11.55 8.92
CA GLU A 56 -17.77 -12.95 8.97
C GLU A 56 -19.09 -13.10 8.20
N THR A 57 -19.18 -14.12 7.35
CA THR A 57 -20.41 -14.48 6.67
C THR A 57 -21.21 -15.50 7.48
N THR A 58 -22.50 -15.69 7.14
CA THR A 58 -23.36 -16.71 7.78
C THR A 58 -22.86 -18.13 7.55
N ASP A 59 -22.06 -18.35 6.50
CA ASP A 59 -21.45 -19.64 6.17
C ASP A 59 -20.12 -19.88 6.89
N GLY A 60 -19.70 -18.92 7.74
CA GLY A 60 -18.49 -19.03 8.56
C GLY A 60 -17.20 -18.64 7.86
N ILE A 61 -17.26 -18.08 6.63
CA ILE A 61 -16.07 -17.50 5.98
C ILE A 61 -15.72 -16.19 6.70
N ILE A 62 -14.45 -16.04 7.09
CA ILE A 62 -13.94 -14.83 7.71
C ILE A 62 -12.91 -14.20 6.75
N GLY A 63 -13.14 -12.95 6.37
CA GLY A 63 -12.19 -12.15 5.64
C GLY A 63 -11.49 -11.15 6.56
N LEU A 64 -10.24 -10.90 6.26
CA LEU A 64 -9.35 -10.00 6.98
C LEU A 64 -9.13 -8.70 6.19
N GLY A 65 -9.13 -7.58 6.89
CA GLY A 65 -8.80 -6.29 6.29
C GLY A 65 -8.03 -5.39 7.23
N GLU A 66 -7.41 -4.36 6.66
CA GLU A 66 -6.59 -3.40 7.39
C GLU A 66 -6.84 -1.99 6.90
N GLY A 67 -6.99 -1.04 7.84
CA GLY A 67 -7.08 0.38 7.60
C GLY A 67 -5.85 1.11 8.15
N PHE A 68 -5.40 2.11 7.40
CA PHE A 68 -4.31 2.98 7.81
C PHE A 68 -4.73 3.90 8.95
N CYS A 69 -3.90 4.07 9.99
CA CYS A 69 -4.24 4.87 11.17
C CYS A 69 -3.06 5.72 11.61
N ARG A 70 -3.00 6.98 11.20
CA ARG A 70 -1.98 7.92 11.70
C ARG A 70 -2.34 8.61 13.01
N ILE A 71 -3.62 8.72 13.31
CA ILE A 71 -4.10 9.51 14.46
C ILE A 71 -4.53 8.62 15.60
N SER A 72 -5.48 7.69 15.34
CA SER A 72 -5.99 6.79 16.38
C SER A 72 -6.73 5.61 15.76
N SER A 73 -6.24 4.43 15.99
CA SER A 73 -6.91 3.19 15.55
C SER A 73 -8.28 3.00 16.22
N ARG A 74 -8.48 3.54 17.42
CA ARG A 74 -9.79 3.52 18.11
C ARG A 74 -10.84 4.39 17.45
N LEU A 75 -10.48 5.55 16.93
CA LEU A 75 -11.42 6.38 16.14
C LEU A 75 -11.86 5.64 14.87
N HIS A 76 -10.94 4.96 14.20
CA HIS A 76 -11.28 4.15 13.03
C HIS A 76 -12.19 2.96 13.37
N ALA A 77 -11.96 2.30 14.53
CA ALA A 77 -12.85 1.26 15.02
C ALA A 77 -14.27 1.81 15.28
N ALA A 78 -14.39 3.01 15.86
CA ALA A 78 -15.69 3.65 16.06
C ALA A 78 -16.42 3.96 14.73
N PHE A 79 -15.70 4.35 13.66
CA PHE A 79 -16.32 4.46 12.33
C PHE A 79 -16.89 3.12 11.85
N VAL A 80 -16.15 2.04 12.02
CA VAL A 80 -16.65 0.70 11.65
C VAL A 80 -17.89 0.36 12.45
N ASP A 81 -17.83 0.41 13.77
CA ASP A 81 -18.87 -0.10 14.67
C ASP A 81 -20.16 0.72 14.58
N GLN A 82 -20.05 2.04 14.53
CA GLN A 82 -21.19 2.95 14.64
C GLN A 82 -21.79 3.33 13.28
N LEU A 83 -20.99 3.39 12.22
CA LEU A 83 -21.41 3.96 10.95
C LEU A 83 -21.39 2.97 9.79
N LEU A 84 -20.36 2.11 9.68
CA LEU A 84 -20.14 1.31 8.49
C LEU A 84 -20.77 -0.08 8.59
N ALA A 85 -20.53 -0.81 9.68
CA ALA A 85 -21.04 -2.16 9.89
C ALA A 85 -22.58 -2.24 9.79
N PRO A 86 -23.37 -1.31 10.40
CA PRO A 86 -24.84 -1.34 10.27
C PRO A 86 -25.37 -1.22 8.84
N ARG A 87 -24.55 -0.70 7.89
CA ARG A 87 -24.96 -0.52 6.49
C ARG A 87 -24.73 -1.75 5.63
N ILE A 88 -23.93 -2.70 6.10
CA ILE A 88 -23.50 -3.87 5.32
C ILE A 88 -23.92 -5.20 5.92
N ILE A 89 -24.12 -5.29 7.24
CA ILE A 89 -24.63 -6.51 7.89
C ILE A 89 -25.97 -6.91 7.25
N GLY A 90 -26.14 -8.21 6.99
CA GLY A 90 -27.30 -8.80 6.32
C GLY A 90 -27.27 -8.68 4.79
N ARG A 91 -26.26 -8.06 4.19
CA ARG A 91 -26.09 -7.95 2.74
C ARG A 91 -25.12 -9.00 2.20
N ASP A 92 -25.14 -9.19 0.91
CA ASP A 92 -24.25 -10.14 0.22
C ASP A 92 -22.82 -9.55 0.07
N ALA A 93 -21.83 -10.27 0.60
CA ALA A 93 -20.42 -9.85 0.52
C ALA A 93 -19.87 -9.80 -0.92
N ARG A 94 -20.52 -10.49 -1.87
CA ARG A 94 -20.14 -10.47 -3.30
C ARG A 94 -20.41 -9.12 -3.96
N ASP A 95 -21.36 -8.34 -3.45
CA ASP A 95 -21.76 -7.02 -3.97
C ASP A 95 -20.81 -5.90 -3.55
N ARG A 96 -19.49 -6.12 -3.58
CA ARG A 96 -18.45 -5.22 -3.06
C ARG A 96 -18.65 -3.76 -3.49
N ARG A 97 -18.92 -3.50 -4.77
CA ARG A 97 -19.13 -2.12 -5.28
C ARG A 97 -20.36 -1.46 -4.66
N ALA A 98 -21.45 -2.21 -4.49
CA ALA A 98 -22.67 -1.71 -3.86
C ALA A 98 -22.49 -1.48 -2.35
N LEU A 99 -21.74 -2.37 -1.67
CA LEU A 99 -21.35 -2.22 -0.27
C LEU A 99 -20.44 -1.00 -0.08
N TRP A 100 -19.41 -0.86 -0.91
CA TRP A 100 -18.51 0.29 -0.90
C TRP A 100 -19.29 1.61 -1.07
N LYS A 101 -20.20 1.68 -2.05
CA LYS A 101 -21.07 2.84 -2.26
C LYS A 101 -21.96 3.12 -1.05
N ALA A 102 -22.52 2.10 -0.42
CA ALA A 102 -23.34 2.25 0.78
C ALA A 102 -22.56 2.80 1.97
N MET A 103 -21.34 2.32 2.19
CA MET A 103 -20.42 2.84 3.20
C MET A 103 -20.01 4.29 2.89
N ARG A 104 -19.64 4.58 1.65
CA ARG A 104 -19.27 5.93 1.19
C ARG A 104 -20.40 6.95 1.33
N ALA A 105 -21.66 6.55 1.19
CA ALA A 105 -22.82 7.42 1.36
C ALA A 105 -22.96 7.98 2.79
N THR A 106 -22.25 7.42 3.77
CA THR A 106 -22.22 7.90 5.16
C THR A 106 -21.72 9.33 5.25
N ILE A 107 -20.81 9.74 4.37
CA ILE A 107 -20.16 11.05 4.42
C ILE A 107 -20.83 12.10 3.53
N SER A 108 -22.07 11.85 3.11
CA SER A 108 -22.95 12.87 2.53
C SER A 108 -22.30 13.77 1.48
N GLY A 109 -21.55 13.18 0.52
CA GLY A 109 -20.92 13.92 -0.57
C GLY A 109 -19.56 14.56 -0.22
N GLN A 110 -19.06 14.43 1.00
CA GLN A 110 -17.71 14.88 1.33
C GLN A 110 -16.63 14.10 0.53
N PRO A 111 -15.51 14.74 0.16
CA PRO A 111 -14.52 14.12 -0.74
C PRO A 111 -13.83 12.89 -0.14
N GLY A 112 -13.62 12.85 1.17
CA GLY A 112 -12.89 11.73 1.79
C GLY A 112 -12.53 12.01 3.24
N GLY A 113 -11.39 11.47 3.66
CA GLY A 113 -10.88 11.60 5.01
C GLY A 113 -10.74 10.25 5.68
N GLN A 114 -10.41 10.23 6.96
CA GLN A 114 -10.07 9.03 7.73
C GLN A 114 -11.14 7.92 7.73
N ILE A 115 -12.41 8.25 7.51
CA ILE A 115 -13.47 7.24 7.35
C ILE A 115 -13.23 6.35 6.13
N VAL A 116 -12.55 6.85 5.08
CA VAL A 116 -12.19 6.04 3.91
C VAL A 116 -11.15 4.99 4.27
N GLU A 117 -10.27 5.26 5.23
CA GLU A 117 -9.32 4.27 5.77
C GLU A 117 -10.07 3.12 6.49
N ALA A 118 -11.15 3.42 7.22
CA ALA A 118 -12.00 2.40 7.81
C ALA A 118 -12.82 1.63 6.74
N ILE A 119 -13.27 2.30 5.67
CA ILE A 119 -13.89 1.64 4.51
C ILE A 119 -12.88 0.71 3.82
N ALA A 120 -11.61 1.13 3.70
CA ALA A 120 -10.55 0.32 3.11
C ALA A 120 -10.37 -1.01 3.85
N ALA A 121 -10.39 -0.99 5.19
CA ALA A 121 -10.30 -2.20 6.00
C ALA A 121 -11.44 -3.19 5.69
N ILE A 122 -12.67 -2.70 5.59
CA ILE A 122 -13.82 -3.55 5.25
C ILE A 122 -13.72 -4.06 3.80
N ASP A 123 -13.34 -3.20 2.85
CA ASP A 123 -13.22 -3.58 1.44
C ASP A 123 -12.18 -4.68 1.22
N ILE A 124 -11.01 -4.57 1.86
CA ILE A 124 -9.96 -5.60 1.83
C ILE A 124 -10.51 -6.93 2.35
N ALA A 125 -11.25 -6.91 3.48
CA ALA A 125 -11.86 -8.12 4.04
C ALA A 125 -12.91 -8.74 3.11
N LEU A 126 -13.68 -7.93 2.36
CA LEU A 126 -14.63 -8.43 1.38
C LEU A 126 -13.95 -9.11 0.18
N TRP A 127 -12.78 -8.59 -0.24
CA TRP A 127 -11.97 -9.25 -1.28
C TRP A 127 -11.37 -10.56 -0.77
N ASP A 128 -10.97 -10.62 0.49
CA ASP A 128 -10.46 -11.84 1.12
C ASP A 128 -11.55 -12.93 1.20
N ILE A 129 -12.79 -12.57 1.61
CA ILE A 129 -13.96 -13.47 1.54
C ILE A 129 -14.14 -14.04 0.14
N MET A 130 -14.06 -13.21 -0.89
CA MET A 130 -14.21 -13.67 -2.27
C MET A 130 -13.14 -14.67 -2.68
N GLY A 131 -11.91 -14.43 -2.26
CA GLY A 131 -10.82 -15.37 -2.51
C GLY A 131 -11.06 -16.72 -1.80
N HIS A 132 -11.47 -16.70 -0.54
CA HIS A 132 -11.80 -17.90 0.20
C HIS A 132 -13.00 -18.66 -0.41
N SER A 133 -14.05 -17.96 -0.82
CA SER A 133 -15.25 -18.58 -1.41
C SER A 133 -15.00 -19.20 -2.78
N THR A 134 -14.04 -18.67 -3.55
CA THR A 134 -13.68 -19.17 -4.89
C THR A 134 -12.46 -20.09 -4.91
N GLY A 135 -11.73 -20.19 -3.80
CA GLY A 135 -10.45 -20.89 -3.73
C GLY A 135 -9.31 -20.19 -4.47
N LEU A 136 -9.45 -18.92 -4.84
CA LEU A 136 -8.47 -18.16 -5.62
C LEU A 136 -7.80 -17.06 -4.81
N PRO A 137 -6.49 -16.80 -5.04
CA PRO A 137 -5.84 -15.62 -4.49
C PRO A 137 -6.37 -14.34 -5.16
N VAL A 138 -6.36 -13.23 -4.41
CA VAL A 138 -6.92 -11.93 -4.86
C VAL A 138 -6.34 -11.47 -6.21
N HIS A 139 -5.04 -11.63 -6.46
CA HIS A 139 -4.46 -11.22 -7.74
C HIS A 139 -5.06 -11.96 -8.95
N ARG A 140 -5.56 -13.19 -8.77
CA ARG A 140 -6.26 -13.94 -9.82
C ARG A 140 -7.67 -13.41 -10.04
N LEU A 141 -8.35 -12.99 -8.99
CA LEU A 141 -9.66 -12.33 -9.07
C LEU A 141 -9.58 -10.97 -9.78
N LEU A 142 -8.42 -10.30 -9.71
CA LEU A 142 -8.13 -9.05 -10.41
C LEU A 142 -7.68 -9.25 -11.88
N GLY A 143 -7.67 -10.49 -12.37
CA GLY A 143 -7.27 -10.82 -13.73
C GLY A 143 -5.85 -11.38 -13.85
N GLY A 144 -4.95 -11.00 -12.98
CA GLY A 144 -3.56 -11.48 -12.89
C GLY A 144 -2.71 -11.17 -14.12
N MET A 145 -1.40 -11.01 -13.93
CA MET A 145 -0.41 -10.80 -14.99
C MET A 145 0.65 -11.93 -15.03
N GLY A 146 0.36 -13.07 -14.38
CA GLY A 146 1.30 -14.20 -14.34
C GLY A 146 2.50 -14.00 -13.41
N ARG A 147 2.60 -12.87 -12.68
CA ARG A 147 3.69 -12.62 -11.73
C ARG A 147 3.51 -13.48 -10.48
N THR A 148 4.56 -14.21 -10.11
CA THR A 148 4.65 -15.00 -8.87
C THR A 148 5.55 -14.35 -7.83
N GLU A 149 6.30 -13.33 -8.24
CA GLU A 149 7.18 -12.50 -7.45
C GLU A 149 7.17 -11.07 -7.99
N VAL A 150 7.50 -10.09 -7.17
CA VAL A 150 7.54 -8.68 -7.54
C VAL A 150 8.85 -8.03 -7.09
N GLN A 151 9.39 -7.14 -7.93
CA GLN A 151 10.56 -6.35 -7.61
C GLN A 151 10.25 -5.43 -6.42
N ALA A 152 11.14 -5.40 -5.41
CA ALA A 152 10.99 -4.60 -4.22
C ALA A 152 12.12 -3.59 -4.03
N TYR A 153 11.82 -2.48 -3.38
CA TYR A 153 12.85 -1.56 -2.88
C TYR A 153 12.79 -1.47 -1.35
N ALA A 154 13.96 -1.27 -0.74
CA ALA A 154 14.00 -0.94 0.67
C ALA A 154 13.48 0.49 0.87
N SER A 155 12.34 0.61 1.54
CA SER A 155 11.86 1.90 1.97
C SER A 155 12.47 2.21 3.32
N SER A 156 13.33 3.19 3.26
CA SER A 156 13.69 4.05 4.36
C SER A 156 15.12 3.98 4.86
N VAL A 157 16.06 4.45 4.05
CA VAL A 157 17.27 5.05 4.64
C VAL A 157 16.82 6.37 5.26
N MET A 158 16.85 6.44 6.58
CA MET A 158 16.25 7.55 7.32
C MET A 158 17.08 8.81 7.30
N TRP A 159 16.45 9.93 7.63
CA TRP A 159 17.15 11.20 7.87
C TRP A 159 18.02 11.09 9.14
N ALA A 160 19.34 11.01 8.96
CA ALA A 160 20.34 10.86 10.02
C ALA A 160 21.69 11.49 9.60
N ASP A 161 22.71 11.39 10.43
CA ASP A 161 24.08 11.73 10.06
C ASP A 161 24.68 10.73 9.05
N ASP A 162 25.75 11.13 8.36
CA ASP A 162 26.37 10.37 7.28
C ASP A 162 26.85 8.97 7.71
N LYS A 163 27.32 8.83 8.95
CA LYS A 163 27.75 7.53 9.48
C LYS A 163 26.58 6.60 9.64
N SER A 164 25.50 7.06 10.27
CA SER A 164 24.27 6.27 10.44
C SER A 164 23.65 5.88 9.10
N VAL A 165 23.66 6.81 8.11
CA VAL A 165 23.19 6.54 6.75
C VAL A 165 24.06 5.49 6.07
N ALA A 166 25.38 5.53 6.20
CA ALA A 166 26.27 4.53 5.60
C ALA A 166 26.05 3.14 6.21
N GLU A 167 25.93 3.06 7.53
CA GLU A 167 25.62 1.80 8.25
C GLU A 167 24.28 1.21 7.80
N GLU A 168 23.25 2.04 7.66
CA GLU A 168 21.92 1.62 7.24
C GLU A 168 21.90 1.17 5.77
N VAL A 169 22.56 1.90 4.87
CA VAL A 169 22.72 1.51 3.47
C VAL A 169 23.41 0.14 3.37
N GLN A 170 24.47 -0.09 4.15
CA GLN A 170 25.14 -1.39 4.14
C GLN A 170 24.23 -2.54 4.59
N LEU A 171 23.47 -2.33 5.66
CA LEU A 171 22.51 -3.33 6.14
C LEU A 171 21.43 -3.65 5.09
N VAL A 172 20.98 -2.66 4.33
CA VAL A 172 20.00 -2.84 3.24
C VAL A 172 20.61 -3.62 2.08
N LEU A 173 21.86 -3.34 1.71
CA LEU A 173 22.57 -4.08 0.67
C LEU A 173 22.83 -5.54 1.09
N ASP A 174 23.25 -5.76 2.34
CA ASP A 174 23.48 -7.09 2.90
C ASP A 174 22.19 -7.93 2.96
N ALA A 175 21.03 -7.28 3.11
CA ALA A 175 19.73 -7.93 3.01
C ALA A 175 19.32 -8.30 1.58
N GLY A 176 20.11 -7.93 0.55
CA GLY A 176 19.89 -8.31 -0.85
C GLY A 176 19.02 -7.34 -1.66
N TYR A 177 18.75 -6.13 -1.16
CA TYR A 177 18.06 -5.12 -1.95
C TYR A 177 18.98 -4.54 -3.04
N ASN A 178 18.42 -4.33 -4.21
CA ASN A 178 19.05 -3.65 -5.35
C ASN A 178 18.36 -2.33 -5.73
N GLN A 179 17.40 -1.91 -4.91
CA GLN A 179 16.69 -0.64 -5.01
C GLN A 179 16.50 -0.06 -3.61
N ILE A 180 16.77 1.22 -3.44
CA ILE A 180 16.75 1.89 -2.12
C ILE A 180 16.07 3.25 -2.25
N LYS A 181 15.16 3.56 -1.33
CA LYS A 181 14.57 4.89 -1.15
C LYS A 181 15.17 5.56 0.08
N ILE A 182 15.69 6.78 -0.08
CA ILE A 182 16.20 7.59 1.02
C ILE A 182 15.21 8.69 1.39
N LYS A 183 15.19 9.08 2.66
CA LYS A 183 14.49 10.27 3.13
C LYS A 183 15.38 11.49 2.99
N ILE A 184 14.83 12.56 2.41
CA ILE A 184 15.48 13.86 2.26
C ILE A 184 14.57 14.98 2.79
N GLY A 185 15.15 16.16 3.04
CA GLY A 185 14.41 17.30 3.57
C GLY A 185 15.25 18.55 3.55
N ASN A 186 14.75 19.65 4.13
CA ASN A 186 15.47 20.90 4.24
C ASN A 186 16.69 20.82 5.20
N PRO A 187 17.76 21.61 4.96
CA PRO A 187 17.91 22.50 3.83
C PRO A 187 18.22 21.78 2.51
N VAL A 188 17.99 22.47 1.37
CA VAL A 188 18.18 21.95 0.00
C VAL A 188 19.58 21.40 -0.22
N GLU A 189 20.59 22.11 0.26
CA GLU A 189 21.99 21.74 0.12
C GLU A 189 22.30 20.41 0.77
N ASP A 190 21.74 20.15 1.95
CA ASP A 190 21.90 18.87 2.67
C ASP A 190 21.18 17.73 1.93
N ALA A 191 19.99 17.98 1.36
CA ALA A 191 19.29 17.00 0.57
C ALA A 191 20.09 16.56 -0.66
N ILE A 192 20.67 17.51 -1.39
CA ILE A 192 21.52 17.26 -2.57
C ILE A 192 22.82 16.55 -2.16
N ALA A 193 23.50 17.05 -1.11
CA ALA A 193 24.72 16.43 -0.60
C ALA A 193 24.51 14.96 -0.20
N ARG A 194 23.39 14.67 0.48
CA ARG A 194 22.99 13.32 0.87
C ARG A 194 22.73 12.43 -0.35
N ALA A 195 22.04 12.93 -1.35
CA ALA A 195 21.80 12.17 -2.58
C ALA A 195 23.12 11.72 -3.23
N HIS A 196 24.07 12.64 -3.39
CA HIS A 196 25.40 12.32 -3.91
C HIS A 196 26.20 11.41 -2.98
N PHE A 197 26.07 11.60 -1.67
CA PHE A 197 26.74 10.73 -0.68
C PHE A 197 26.29 9.30 -0.82
N VAL A 198 24.98 9.04 -0.83
CA VAL A 198 24.43 7.68 -0.97
C VAL A 198 24.79 7.08 -2.32
N ARG A 199 24.73 7.86 -3.43
CA ARG A 199 25.17 7.36 -4.74
C ARG A 199 26.63 6.87 -4.72
N ARG A 200 27.54 7.62 -4.07
CA ARG A 200 28.93 7.18 -3.92
C ARG A 200 29.08 5.91 -3.10
N LEU A 201 28.24 5.70 -2.09
CA LEU A 201 28.27 4.48 -1.26
C LEU A 201 27.83 3.24 -2.05
N VAL A 202 26.77 3.35 -2.87
CA VAL A 202 26.14 2.18 -3.50
C VAL A 202 26.65 1.91 -4.93
N GLY A 203 27.36 2.86 -5.56
CA GLY A 203 27.75 2.75 -6.96
C GLY A 203 26.58 2.81 -7.93
N ASP A 204 26.80 2.51 -9.23
CA ASP A 204 25.81 2.73 -10.29
C ASP A 204 24.82 1.57 -10.46
N SER A 205 25.11 0.41 -9.89
CA SER A 205 24.25 -0.79 -10.03
C SER A 205 22.97 -0.74 -9.21
N ILE A 206 22.93 0.07 -8.15
CA ILE A 206 21.78 0.20 -7.25
C ILE A 206 20.87 1.32 -7.75
N ARG A 207 19.57 1.02 -7.89
CA ARG A 207 18.56 2.02 -8.24
C ARG A 207 18.19 2.82 -7.00
N LEU A 208 18.21 4.15 -7.12
CA LEU A 208 17.92 5.06 -6.01
C LEU A 208 16.64 5.86 -6.25
N TYR A 209 15.94 6.10 -5.16
CA TYR A 209 14.73 6.89 -5.04
C TYR A 209 14.87 7.86 -3.87
N ALA A 210 14.20 9.01 -3.94
CA ALA A 210 14.20 9.98 -2.87
C ALA A 210 12.77 10.36 -2.48
N ASP A 211 12.53 10.52 -1.18
CA ASP A 211 11.24 10.93 -0.63
C ASP A 211 11.41 12.20 0.19
N GLY A 212 10.75 13.26 -0.24
CA GLY A 212 10.78 14.58 0.40
C GLY A 212 9.81 14.71 1.56
N ASN A 213 8.78 13.86 1.65
CA ASN A 213 7.71 13.95 2.66
C ASN A 213 7.18 15.40 2.81
N TRP A 214 6.86 16.04 1.69
CA TRP A 214 6.29 17.40 1.63
C TRP A 214 7.19 18.48 2.24
N ALA A 215 8.51 18.33 2.19
CA ALA A 215 9.44 19.22 2.88
C ALA A 215 9.67 20.56 2.16
N PHE A 216 9.49 20.60 0.83
CA PHE A 216 9.94 21.70 0.01
C PHE A 216 8.78 22.58 -0.50
N ASP A 217 9.07 23.80 -0.90
CA ASP A 217 8.26 24.55 -1.84
C ASP A 217 8.63 24.17 -3.29
N VAL A 218 7.96 24.79 -4.27
CA VAL A 218 8.13 24.42 -5.69
C VAL A 218 9.54 24.73 -6.20
N ASP A 219 10.13 25.88 -5.81
CA ASP A 219 11.44 26.30 -6.31
C ASP A 219 12.55 25.45 -5.68
N ASP A 220 12.47 25.16 -4.40
CA ASP A 220 13.39 24.29 -3.69
C ASP A 220 13.28 22.82 -4.18
N ALA A 221 12.06 22.33 -4.40
CA ALA A 221 11.84 21.01 -4.99
C ALA A 221 12.45 20.89 -6.39
N LEU A 222 12.39 21.96 -7.20
CA LEU A 222 13.02 21.98 -8.52
C LEU A 222 14.55 21.91 -8.40
N ARG A 223 15.16 22.68 -7.50
CA ARG A 223 16.62 22.62 -7.23
C ARG A 223 17.04 21.21 -6.79
N VAL A 224 16.31 20.62 -5.83
CA VAL A 224 16.56 19.25 -5.36
C VAL A 224 16.42 18.25 -6.50
N SER A 225 15.41 18.39 -7.39
CA SER A 225 15.19 17.45 -8.50
C SER A 225 16.37 17.42 -9.48
N HIS A 226 17.04 18.55 -9.72
CA HIS A 226 18.27 18.61 -10.52
C HIS A 226 19.42 17.88 -9.82
N GLY A 227 19.63 18.12 -8.52
CA GLY A 227 20.67 17.40 -7.76
C GLY A 227 20.44 15.89 -7.69
N LEU A 228 19.17 15.46 -7.59
CA LEU A 228 18.80 14.04 -7.66
C LEU A 228 19.05 13.44 -9.05
N ALA A 229 18.75 14.18 -10.12
CA ALA A 229 19.04 13.74 -11.49
C ALA A 229 20.55 13.58 -11.72
N ASP A 230 21.35 14.54 -11.26
CA ASP A 230 22.83 14.51 -11.35
C ASP A 230 23.40 13.33 -10.56
N ALA A 231 22.76 12.93 -9.45
CA ALA A 231 23.13 11.76 -8.67
C ALA A 231 22.49 10.44 -9.21
N GLY A 232 21.76 10.48 -10.34
CA GLY A 232 21.20 9.30 -10.99
C GLY A 232 20.03 8.64 -10.26
N TYR A 233 19.18 9.43 -9.58
CA TYR A 233 17.95 8.94 -8.96
C TYR A 233 16.84 8.75 -10.00
N ASP A 234 15.94 7.76 -9.81
CA ASP A 234 14.87 7.41 -10.77
C ASP A 234 13.56 8.17 -10.51
N PHE A 235 13.23 8.45 -9.24
CA PHE A 235 12.08 9.29 -8.90
C PHE A 235 12.25 10.10 -7.62
N PHE A 236 11.48 11.19 -7.54
CA PHE A 236 11.35 12.06 -6.37
C PHE A 236 9.91 12.01 -5.86
N GLU A 237 9.71 11.39 -4.70
CA GLU A 237 8.42 11.17 -4.06
C GLU A 237 8.06 12.34 -3.15
N GLU A 238 6.79 12.73 -3.19
CA GLU A 238 6.16 13.77 -2.36
C GLU A 238 7.05 15.00 -2.10
N PRO A 239 7.56 15.67 -3.17
CA PRO A 239 8.46 16.82 -3.01
C PRO A 239 7.82 18.00 -2.27
N ILE A 240 6.55 18.30 -2.59
CA ILE A 240 5.76 19.43 -2.07
C ILE A 240 4.45 18.93 -1.47
N VAL A 241 3.70 19.78 -0.78
CA VAL A 241 2.41 19.40 -0.16
C VAL A 241 1.46 18.78 -1.17
N ALA A 242 0.84 17.66 -0.81
CA ALA A 242 0.07 16.80 -1.73
C ALA A 242 -1.11 17.50 -2.44
N HIS A 243 -1.69 18.55 -1.83
CA HIS A 243 -2.83 19.29 -2.39
C HIS A 243 -2.44 20.47 -3.29
N ASP A 244 -1.14 20.78 -3.45
CA ASP A 244 -0.67 21.82 -4.38
C ASP A 244 -0.63 21.31 -5.82
N ARG A 245 -1.81 21.24 -6.43
CA ARG A 245 -2.00 20.76 -7.81
C ARG A 245 -1.19 21.56 -8.83
N GLU A 246 -1.19 22.88 -8.73
CA GLU A 246 -0.48 23.73 -9.69
C GLU A 246 1.03 23.64 -9.52
N GLY A 247 1.51 23.50 -8.28
CA GLY A 247 2.91 23.23 -7.99
C GLY A 247 3.38 21.91 -8.61
N TYR A 248 2.62 20.82 -8.47
CA TYR A 248 2.93 19.55 -9.13
C TYR A 248 2.97 19.66 -10.66
N LYS A 249 2.04 20.40 -11.28
CA LYS A 249 2.06 20.66 -12.73
C LYS A 249 3.30 21.43 -13.17
N LEU A 250 3.70 22.43 -12.38
CA LEU A 250 4.89 23.23 -12.68
C LEU A 250 6.14 22.37 -12.57
N LEU A 251 6.27 21.60 -11.47
CA LEU A 251 7.39 20.69 -11.25
C LEU A 251 7.49 19.63 -12.35
N SER A 252 6.38 18.98 -12.73
CA SER A 252 6.39 17.90 -13.73
C SER A 252 6.87 18.34 -15.13
N ARG A 253 6.74 19.64 -15.44
CA ARG A 253 7.20 20.22 -16.71
C ARG A 253 8.68 20.60 -16.69
N ARG A 254 9.29 20.77 -15.52
CA ARG A 254 10.64 21.31 -15.33
C ARG A 254 11.60 20.32 -14.68
N SER A 255 11.09 19.39 -13.88
CA SER A 255 11.91 18.38 -13.21
C SER A 255 12.55 17.43 -14.21
N PRO A 256 13.89 17.23 -14.15
CA PRO A 256 14.59 16.28 -15.00
C PRO A 256 14.36 14.82 -14.61
N ILE A 257 13.76 14.56 -13.43
CA ILE A 257 13.44 13.22 -12.97
C ILE A 257 11.93 13.07 -12.75
N ARG A 258 11.48 11.82 -12.71
CA ARG A 258 10.09 11.46 -12.47
C ARG A 258 9.63 11.92 -11.09
N LEU A 259 8.47 12.56 -11.03
CA LEU A 259 7.79 12.82 -9.77
C LEU A 259 6.90 11.62 -9.41
N ALA A 260 6.85 11.29 -8.12
CA ALA A 260 6.00 10.27 -7.56
C ALA A 260 5.13 10.88 -6.43
N ALA A 261 3.85 10.51 -6.39
CA ALA A 261 2.93 10.94 -5.34
C ALA A 261 1.66 10.07 -5.33
N GLY A 262 0.84 10.21 -4.28
CA GLY A 262 -0.45 9.55 -4.19
C GLY A 262 -0.71 8.86 -2.87
N GLU A 263 0.27 8.78 -1.96
CA GLU A 263 0.10 8.20 -0.63
C GLU A 263 -0.93 8.96 0.22
N ALA A 264 -1.16 10.23 -0.08
CA ALA A 264 -2.12 11.08 0.61
C ALA A 264 -3.55 10.99 0.05
N ASP A 265 -3.76 10.36 -1.11
CA ASP A 265 -5.05 10.30 -1.79
C ASP A 265 -6.00 9.27 -1.13
N TYR A 266 -7.27 9.67 -0.99
CA TYR A 266 -8.28 8.82 -0.36
C TYR A 266 -9.13 8.00 -1.34
N VAL A 267 -9.24 8.41 -2.58
CA VAL A 267 -10.07 7.73 -3.59
C VAL A 267 -9.52 7.95 -5.01
N SER A 268 -9.98 7.14 -5.94
CA SER A 268 -9.55 7.19 -7.34
C SER A 268 -9.76 8.55 -8.04
N GLY A 269 -10.71 9.37 -7.57
CA GLY A 269 -10.94 10.71 -8.12
C GLY A 269 -9.79 11.68 -7.87
N GLU A 270 -9.10 11.58 -6.74
CA GLU A 270 -7.92 12.41 -6.43
C GLU A 270 -6.72 11.97 -7.28
N ALA A 271 -6.50 10.65 -7.38
CA ALA A 271 -5.47 10.09 -8.25
C ALA A 271 -5.72 10.44 -9.73
N LEU A 272 -6.97 10.38 -10.20
CA LEU A 272 -7.33 10.75 -11.59
C LEU A 272 -6.91 12.18 -11.92
N THR A 273 -7.01 13.11 -10.97
CA THR A 273 -6.59 14.49 -11.18
C THR A 273 -5.10 14.57 -11.51
N LYS A 274 -4.25 13.87 -10.75
CA LYS A 274 -2.81 13.81 -10.99
C LYS A 274 -2.45 13.15 -12.33
N LEU A 275 -3.15 12.06 -12.66
CA LEU A 275 -2.97 11.33 -13.91
C LEU A 275 -3.38 12.15 -15.15
N ALA A 276 -4.56 12.79 -15.09
CA ALA A 276 -5.06 13.63 -16.18
C ALA A 276 -4.18 14.87 -16.45
N ASP A 277 -3.65 15.47 -15.38
CA ASP A 277 -2.72 16.60 -15.48
C ASP A 277 -1.30 16.18 -15.91
N ARG A 278 -1.01 14.87 -15.91
CA ARG A 278 0.35 14.32 -16.09
C ARG A 278 1.36 14.93 -15.12
N SER A 279 0.90 15.22 -13.91
CA SER A 279 1.69 15.88 -12.88
C SER A 279 2.58 14.92 -12.09
N VAL A 280 2.37 13.61 -12.26
CA VAL A 280 3.23 12.55 -11.71
C VAL A 280 3.54 11.50 -12.79
N GLY A 281 4.74 10.95 -12.76
CA GLY A 281 5.14 9.82 -13.62
C GLY A 281 5.07 8.46 -12.91
N LEU A 282 4.80 8.48 -11.60
CA LEU A 282 4.54 7.30 -10.77
C LEU A 282 3.44 7.65 -9.78
N ILE A 283 2.34 6.87 -9.79
CA ILE A 283 1.25 7.02 -8.82
C ILE A 283 1.39 5.99 -7.70
N GLN A 284 1.28 6.43 -6.44
CA GLN A 284 1.58 5.63 -5.26
C GLN A 284 0.41 5.60 -4.25
N PRO A 285 -0.76 5.03 -4.61
CA PRO A 285 -1.85 4.92 -3.65
C PRO A 285 -1.50 3.96 -2.51
N ASP A 286 -1.92 4.30 -1.29
CA ASP A 286 -1.88 3.38 -0.15
C ASP A 286 -3.20 2.61 -0.07
N ILE A 287 -3.15 1.27 -0.12
CA ILE A 287 -4.34 0.43 -0.18
C ILE A 287 -5.20 0.59 1.06
N ALA A 288 -4.57 0.70 2.22
CA ALA A 288 -5.25 0.85 3.49
C ALA A 288 -5.83 2.27 3.70
N ARG A 289 -5.46 3.24 2.84
CA ARG A 289 -5.98 4.62 2.84
C ARG A 289 -6.91 4.91 1.68
N SER A 290 -6.57 4.46 0.48
CA SER A 290 -7.27 4.86 -0.76
C SER A 290 -8.64 4.19 -0.96
N GLY A 291 -9.20 3.55 0.07
CA GLY A 291 -10.52 2.91 -0.01
C GLY A 291 -10.49 1.41 -0.33
N GLY A 292 -9.36 0.75 -0.04
CA GLY A 292 -9.18 -0.69 -0.17
C GLY A 292 -8.78 -1.14 -1.58
N ILE A 293 -8.88 -2.44 -1.80
CA ILE A 293 -8.52 -3.07 -3.09
C ILE A 293 -9.39 -2.54 -4.23
N THR A 294 -10.69 -2.32 -4.00
CA THR A 294 -11.62 -1.84 -5.04
C THR A 294 -11.19 -0.50 -5.64
N GLU A 295 -10.87 0.49 -4.82
CA GLU A 295 -10.46 1.81 -5.30
C GLU A 295 -9.01 1.81 -5.79
N THR A 296 -8.10 1.11 -5.10
CA THR A 296 -6.70 1.03 -5.52
C THR A 296 -6.55 0.29 -6.85
N TRP A 297 -7.35 -0.74 -7.10
CA TRP A 297 -7.40 -1.40 -8.40
C TRP A 297 -7.88 -0.47 -9.50
N ARG A 298 -8.91 0.34 -9.23
CA ARG A 298 -9.36 1.39 -10.16
C ARG A 298 -8.25 2.41 -10.46
N ILE A 299 -7.45 2.80 -9.45
CA ILE A 299 -6.29 3.68 -9.65
C ILE A 299 -5.25 3.01 -10.54
N ALA A 300 -4.97 1.71 -10.35
CA ALA A 300 -4.02 0.97 -11.19
C ALA A 300 -4.48 0.88 -12.66
N GLU A 301 -5.78 0.64 -12.91
CA GLU A 301 -6.36 0.65 -14.27
C GLU A 301 -6.32 2.05 -14.91
N LEU A 302 -6.62 3.11 -14.14
CA LEU A 302 -6.49 4.49 -14.61
C LEU A 302 -5.02 4.83 -14.92
N ALA A 303 -4.08 4.40 -14.10
CA ALA A 303 -2.65 4.59 -14.33
C ALA A 303 -2.22 3.92 -15.65
N ALA A 304 -2.67 2.71 -15.92
CA ALA A 304 -2.41 2.01 -17.19
C ALA A 304 -3.00 2.78 -18.38
N ALA A 305 -4.25 3.23 -18.29
CA ALA A 305 -4.91 4.01 -19.33
C ALA A 305 -4.24 5.37 -19.61
N HIS A 306 -3.58 5.95 -18.60
CA HIS A 306 -2.79 7.20 -18.72
C HIS A 306 -1.30 6.96 -18.98
N HIS A 307 -0.86 5.71 -19.19
CA HIS A 307 0.54 5.32 -19.41
C HIS A 307 1.46 5.78 -18.27
N THR A 308 0.96 5.78 -17.03
CA THR A 308 1.67 6.16 -15.83
C THR A 308 2.08 4.92 -15.04
N ALA A 309 3.30 4.90 -14.50
CA ALA A 309 3.76 3.81 -13.65
C ALA A 309 2.98 3.77 -12.34
N PHE A 310 2.84 2.56 -11.79
CA PHE A 310 2.13 2.29 -10.53
C PHE A 310 3.04 1.59 -9.52
N ALA A 311 3.03 2.04 -8.28
CA ALA A 311 3.70 1.40 -7.15
C ALA A 311 2.89 1.65 -5.87
N PRO A 312 2.36 0.63 -5.17
CA PRO A 312 1.60 0.88 -3.96
C PRO A 312 2.51 1.36 -2.82
N HIS A 313 2.04 2.37 -2.09
CA HIS A 313 2.65 2.84 -0.85
C HIS A 313 2.33 1.88 0.30
N MET A 314 3.28 1.70 1.23
CA MET A 314 3.11 0.81 2.39
C MET A 314 3.20 1.53 3.75
N GLY A 315 3.91 2.63 3.84
CA GLY A 315 4.05 3.43 5.07
C GLY A 315 4.22 2.61 6.35
N LEU A 316 3.44 2.95 7.39
CA LEU A 316 3.38 2.28 8.70
C LEU A 316 2.38 1.11 8.72
N SER A 317 1.99 0.59 7.57
CA SER A 317 0.99 -0.48 7.45
C SER A 317 1.49 -1.82 7.99
N GLY A 318 0.54 -2.72 8.29
CA GLY A 318 0.79 -4.05 8.84
C GLY A 318 0.77 -5.17 7.78
N ALA A 319 0.64 -6.40 8.27
CA ALA A 319 0.77 -7.62 7.45
C ALA A 319 -0.36 -7.80 6.43
N ILE A 320 -1.58 -7.38 6.75
CA ILE A 320 -2.75 -7.55 5.87
C ILE A 320 -2.65 -6.59 4.70
N CYS A 321 -2.25 -5.33 4.95
CA CYS A 321 -1.98 -4.36 3.89
C CYS A 321 -0.81 -4.81 3.01
N ALA A 322 0.25 -5.40 3.57
CA ALA A 322 1.37 -5.96 2.81
C ALA A 322 0.89 -7.05 1.84
N ALA A 323 0.07 -7.99 2.30
CA ALA A 323 -0.52 -9.03 1.45
C ALA A 323 -1.39 -8.43 0.34
N ALA A 324 -2.27 -7.49 0.65
CA ALA A 324 -3.12 -6.81 -0.33
C ALA A 324 -2.29 -6.05 -1.38
N SER A 325 -1.22 -5.35 -0.95
CA SER A 325 -0.30 -4.62 -1.82
C SER A 325 0.44 -5.54 -2.78
N LEU A 326 0.88 -6.72 -2.32
CA LEU A 326 1.51 -7.73 -3.17
C LEU A 326 0.55 -8.28 -4.23
N HIS A 327 -0.71 -8.51 -3.88
CA HIS A 327 -1.72 -8.97 -4.84
C HIS A 327 -1.99 -7.92 -5.93
N ILE A 328 -2.16 -6.66 -5.58
CA ILE A 328 -2.34 -5.58 -6.57
C ILE A 328 -1.08 -5.42 -7.41
N SER A 329 0.11 -5.43 -6.81
CA SER A 329 1.39 -5.39 -7.52
C SER A 329 1.54 -6.52 -8.55
N ALA A 330 1.08 -7.71 -8.20
CA ALA A 330 1.12 -8.86 -9.11
C ALA A 330 0.14 -8.73 -10.29
N ALA A 331 -0.98 -8.02 -10.12
CA ALA A 331 -2.03 -7.88 -11.12
C ALA A 331 -1.89 -6.60 -11.98
N ALA A 332 -1.34 -5.51 -11.44
CA ALA A 332 -1.29 -4.22 -12.12
C ALA A 332 -0.39 -4.23 -13.37
N GLU A 333 -0.89 -3.76 -14.50
CA GLU A 333 -0.19 -3.74 -15.79
C GLU A 333 1.07 -2.88 -15.73
N THR A 334 0.95 -1.64 -15.23
CA THR A 334 2.04 -0.65 -15.17
C THR A 334 2.83 -0.69 -13.86
N PHE A 335 2.72 -1.80 -13.11
CA PHE A 335 3.49 -2.00 -11.88
C PHE A 335 4.98 -1.79 -12.08
N ARG A 336 5.59 -0.99 -11.20
CA ARG A 336 7.02 -0.63 -11.25
C ARG A 336 7.84 -1.34 -10.19
N THR A 337 7.45 -1.21 -8.93
CA THR A 337 8.18 -1.74 -7.78
C THR A 337 7.28 -1.78 -6.54
N TYR A 338 7.56 -2.68 -5.61
CA TYR A 338 6.87 -2.83 -4.33
C TYR A 338 7.66 -2.13 -3.23
N GLU A 339 6.99 -1.38 -2.37
CA GLU A 339 7.58 -0.75 -1.20
C GLU A 339 7.74 -1.76 -0.07
N SER A 340 8.96 -2.25 0.16
CA SER A 340 9.28 -3.12 1.28
C SER A 340 9.83 -2.28 2.43
N MET A 341 9.11 -2.24 3.54
CA MET A 341 9.52 -1.50 4.73
C MET A 341 10.65 -2.24 5.43
N TYR A 342 11.84 -1.66 5.42
CA TYR A 342 13.03 -2.30 5.96
C TYR A 342 13.00 -2.47 7.50
N TYR A 343 12.42 -1.51 8.21
CA TYR A 343 12.37 -1.51 9.67
C TYR A 343 11.34 -2.49 10.23
N GLU A 344 11.70 -3.13 11.33
CA GLU A 344 10.82 -4.06 12.02
C GLU A 344 9.60 -3.34 12.61
N ASN A 345 8.44 -3.93 12.33
CA ASN A 345 7.17 -3.54 12.92
C ASN A 345 6.42 -4.84 13.26
N PRO A 346 6.20 -5.14 14.55
CA PRO A 346 5.51 -6.37 14.96
C PRO A 346 4.13 -6.56 14.34
N LEU A 347 3.41 -5.46 14.02
CA LEU A 347 2.13 -5.53 13.31
C LEU A 347 2.29 -6.02 11.85
N ARG A 348 3.51 -5.99 11.30
CA ARG A 348 3.83 -6.53 9.98
C ARG A 348 4.51 -7.89 10.07
N THR A 349 5.39 -8.10 11.04
CA THR A 349 6.24 -9.29 11.11
C THR A 349 5.68 -10.40 12.01
N GLU A 350 4.68 -10.14 12.86
CA GLU A 350 4.14 -11.14 13.79
C GLU A 350 2.62 -11.36 13.64
N LEU A 351 1.88 -10.38 13.07
CA LEU A 351 0.41 -10.37 13.09
C LEU A 351 -0.24 -11.45 12.24
N CYS A 352 0.41 -11.85 11.16
CA CYS A 352 -0.11 -12.85 10.22
C CYS A 352 0.89 -13.97 9.93
N ASP A 353 0.38 -15.12 9.52
CA ASP A 353 1.13 -16.28 9.06
C ASP A 353 0.56 -16.75 7.68
N PRO A 354 1.41 -16.92 6.66
CA PRO A 354 2.83 -16.59 6.63
C PRO A 354 3.09 -15.07 6.68
N VAL A 355 4.26 -14.69 7.16
CA VAL A 355 4.77 -13.32 7.01
C VAL A 355 5.05 -13.08 5.53
N VAL A 356 4.64 -11.91 4.99
CA VAL A 356 4.76 -11.62 3.56
C VAL A 356 5.36 -10.24 3.31
N GLY A 357 6.07 -10.08 2.18
CA GLY A 357 6.62 -8.79 1.76
C GLY A 357 7.84 -8.30 2.55
N GLU A 358 8.41 -9.15 3.40
CA GLU A 358 9.50 -8.80 4.31
C GLU A 358 10.88 -9.16 3.76
N ARG A 359 11.91 -8.46 4.29
CA ARG A 359 13.32 -8.59 3.89
C ARG A 359 13.85 -10.03 3.90
N HIS A 360 13.40 -10.88 4.84
CA HIS A 360 13.84 -12.27 4.90
C HIS A 360 13.32 -13.16 3.76
N GLN A 361 12.35 -12.68 2.99
CA GLN A 361 11.81 -13.36 1.82
C GLN A 361 12.44 -12.86 0.51
N LEU A 362 13.34 -11.88 0.60
CA LEU A 362 13.95 -11.26 -0.56
C LEU A 362 14.92 -12.22 -1.26
N VAL A 363 14.73 -12.41 -2.55
CA VAL A 363 15.64 -13.15 -3.43
C VAL A 363 15.88 -12.31 -4.67
N ASP A 364 17.13 -11.95 -4.95
CA ASP A 364 17.51 -11.11 -6.09
C ASP A 364 16.70 -9.81 -6.21
N GLY A 365 16.45 -9.15 -5.07
CA GLY A 365 15.66 -7.92 -5.00
C GLY A 365 14.16 -8.09 -5.18
N LYS A 366 13.63 -9.32 -5.13
CA LYS A 366 12.21 -9.61 -5.32
C LYS A 366 11.62 -10.33 -4.11
N VAL A 367 10.34 -10.11 -3.88
CA VAL A 367 9.55 -10.81 -2.85
C VAL A 367 8.43 -11.63 -3.50
N PRO A 368 8.09 -12.80 -2.93
CA PRO A 368 7.05 -13.65 -3.48
C PRO A 368 5.65 -13.07 -3.28
N VAL A 369 4.74 -13.32 -4.22
CA VAL A 369 3.32 -13.03 -4.10
C VAL A 369 2.64 -14.16 -3.31
N PRO A 370 1.75 -13.85 -2.34
CA PRO A 370 1.02 -14.88 -1.60
C PRO A 370 0.21 -15.80 -2.52
N LYS A 371 0.18 -17.11 -2.22
CA LYS A 371 -0.42 -18.13 -3.11
C LYS A 371 -1.75 -18.69 -2.62
N GLY A 372 -2.09 -18.51 -1.35
CA GLY A 372 -3.32 -19.04 -0.75
C GLY A 372 -4.59 -18.33 -1.25
N PRO A 373 -5.78 -18.92 -1.00
CA PRO A 373 -7.04 -18.24 -1.25
C PRO A 373 -7.12 -16.89 -0.52
N GLY A 374 -7.83 -15.94 -1.10
CA GLY A 374 -7.93 -14.59 -0.54
C GLY A 374 -6.60 -13.86 -0.54
N LEU A 375 -6.24 -13.29 0.58
CA LEU A 375 -4.95 -12.62 0.80
C LEU A 375 -3.81 -13.63 1.04
N GLY A 376 -4.12 -14.91 1.27
CA GLY A 376 -3.13 -15.97 1.49
C GLY A 376 -2.40 -15.86 2.83
N VAL A 377 -2.99 -15.17 3.81
CA VAL A 377 -2.47 -15.03 5.18
C VAL A 377 -3.54 -15.33 6.23
N SER A 378 -3.14 -15.75 7.41
CA SER A 378 -4.02 -16.03 8.55
C SER A 378 -3.65 -15.16 9.74
N LEU A 379 -4.64 -14.71 10.50
CA LEU A 379 -4.45 -13.83 11.65
C LEU A 379 -3.91 -14.60 12.87
N ASN A 380 -2.81 -14.13 13.45
CA ASN A 380 -2.28 -14.62 14.72
C ASN A 380 -3.07 -14.00 15.89
N ARG A 381 -3.99 -14.77 16.47
CA ARG A 381 -4.87 -14.33 17.55
C ARG A 381 -4.13 -13.86 18.82
N LYS A 382 -3.01 -14.48 19.12
CA LYS A 382 -2.21 -14.10 20.31
C LYS A 382 -1.56 -12.74 20.12
N VAL A 383 -1.09 -12.45 18.91
CA VAL A 383 -0.49 -11.16 18.55
C VAL A 383 -1.56 -10.07 18.48
N LEU A 384 -2.72 -10.36 17.91
CA LEU A 384 -3.87 -9.46 17.90
C LEU A 384 -4.22 -8.99 19.32
N GLU A 385 -4.35 -9.92 20.28
CA GLU A 385 -4.67 -9.56 21.67
C GLU A 385 -3.53 -8.83 22.38
N ARG A 386 -2.26 -9.18 22.10
CA ARG A 386 -1.07 -8.52 22.67
C ARG A 386 -1.01 -7.03 22.35
N TYR A 387 -1.36 -6.65 21.12
CA TYR A 387 -1.22 -5.29 20.61
C TYR A 387 -2.54 -4.52 20.54
N ARG A 388 -3.60 -5.05 21.12
CA ARG A 388 -4.89 -4.36 21.20
C ARG A 388 -4.71 -2.99 21.87
N ALA A 389 -5.15 -1.93 21.20
CA ALA A 389 -5.15 -0.59 21.76
C ALA A 389 -6.18 -0.51 22.87
N GLY A 390 -5.70 -0.27 24.09
CA GLY A 390 -6.49 -0.21 25.33
C GLY A 390 -7.47 0.99 25.39
#